data_649ce5d3cb96972fe5cac91c11f80a65
#
_entry.id   649ce5d3cb96972fe5cac91c11f80a65
#
_cell.length_a   1.000
_cell.length_b   1.000
_cell.length_c   1.000
_cell.angle_alpha   90.00
_cell.angle_beta   90.00
_cell.angle_gamma   90.00
#
_symmetry.space_group_name_H-M   'P 1'
#
loop_
_entity.id
_entity.type
_entity.pdbx_description
1 polymer ?
#
loop_
_entity_poly.entity_id
_entity_poly.type
_entity_poly.pdbx_seq_one_letter_code
_entity_poly.pdbx_strand_id
1 'polypeptide(L)'
;MDSAESKVDPTPQDATATPVVAPPHSATPLIVTVVVAVLVCAGGLTFTMLNTRATATTMTLPTAPSAARTAVPSAASVAAFSAPKWSHAHAYRWVSNRPRSVAFELESIERVPVWTTTVRPLLVVRCLSRKTELFVYTETAARIESDDENHTVGLAFDDGPQSVERWPDSEEHDALFAPDSVALATRIASAHHLKFTFTPHNAQPATVNFDLNGADEVVANVRKTCGGR
;
A
#
# COMPACT_ATOMS: atom_id res chain seq x y z
N MET A 1 -7.11 -81.11 7.39
CA MET A 1 -6.18 -80.86 6.31
C MET A 1 -5.90 -79.39 6.34
N ASP A 2 -5.05 -78.92 7.24
CA ASP A 2 -3.58 -78.81 7.17
C ASP A 2 -3.11 -77.95 5.99
N SER A 3 -2.62 -76.80 6.27
CA SER A 3 -1.31 -76.29 5.91
C SER A 3 -1.30 -74.78 6.06
N ALA A 4 -0.61 -74.38 6.97
CA ALA A 4 0.76 -73.91 7.06
C ALA A 4 0.86 -72.38 6.86
N GLU A 5 0.92 -71.74 7.91
CA GLU A 5 1.65 -70.58 8.42
C GLU A 5 2.99 -70.37 7.69
N SER A 6 3.17 -69.15 7.16
CA SER A 6 4.52 -68.65 6.87
C SER A 6 4.66 -67.22 7.42
N LYS A 7 5.20 -67.20 8.62
CA LYS A 7 5.66 -66.04 9.34
C LYS A 7 6.96 -65.54 8.69
N VAL A 8 6.98 -64.37 8.09
CA VAL A 8 8.21 -63.71 7.67
C VAL A 8 8.48 -62.57 8.63
N ASP A 9 9.52 -62.71 9.40
CA ASP A 9 10.11 -61.75 10.30
C ASP A 9 10.85 -60.67 9.50
N PRO A 10 10.63 -59.39 9.68
CA PRO A 10 11.50 -58.37 9.09
C PRO A 10 12.67 -58.08 10.04
N THR A 11 13.86 -58.33 9.54
CA THR A 11 15.16 -57.97 10.09
C THR A 11 15.27 -56.45 10.32
N PRO A 12 15.81 -55.97 11.45
CA PRO A 12 16.08 -54.57 11.64
C PRO A 12 17.30 -54.14 10.83
N GLN A 13 17.10 -53.23 9.89
CA GLN A 13 18.19 -52.50 9.21
C GLN A 13 18.81 -51.48 10.12
N ASP A 14 20.05 -51.72 10.45
CA ASP A 14 20.97 -50.85 11.15
C ASP A 14 21.21 -49.57 10.35
N ALA A 15 20.62 -48.47 10.80
CA ALA A 15 20.83 -47.16 10.20
C ALA A 15 22.11 -46.53 10.80
N THR A 16 23.21 -46.74 10.09
CA THR A 16 24.48 -46.06 10.37
C THR A 16 24.31 -44.55 10.15
N ALA A 17 24.16 -43.81 11.23
CA ALA A 17 24.13 -42.36 11.22
C ALA A 17 25.51 -41.79 10.87
N THR A 18 25.65 -41.22 9.71
CA THR A 18 26.82 -40.44 9.31
C THR A 18 26.83 -39.12 10.08
N PRO A 19 27.92 -38.72 10.77
CA PRO A 19 27.98 -37.45 11.45
C PRO A 19 28.09 -36.33 10.41
N VAL A 20 27.12 -35.39 10.45
CA VAL A 20 27.18 -34.15 9.72
C VAL A 20 28.25 -33.26 10.35
N VAL A 21 29.35 -33.09 9.65
CA VAL A 21 30.40 -32.14 10.01
C VAL A 21 29.89 -30.73 9.75
N ALA A 22 29.69 -29.94 10.79
CA ALA A 22 29.39 -28.52 10.70
C ALA A 22 30.61 -27.75 10.18
N PRO A 23 30.43 -26.78 9.27
CA PRO A 23 31.52 -25.93 8.81
C PRO A 23 31.99 -24.98 9.93
N PRO A 24 33.28 -24.67 10.01
CA PRO A 24 33.82 -23.76 11.02
C PRO A 24 33.36 -22.34 10.75
N HIS A 25 32.75 -21.73 11.73
CA HIS A 25 32.49 -20.30 11.75
C HIS A 25 33.80 -19.53 11.91
N SER A 26 34.35 -19.01 10.83
CA SER A 26 35.43 -18.02 10.88
C SER A 26 34.83 -16.66 11.22
N ALA A 27 34.84 -16.33 12.50
CA ALA A 27 34.59 -14.98 12.98
C ALA A 27 35.82 -14.12 12.75
N THR A 28 35.77 -13.26 11.75
CA THR A 28 36.76 -12.18 11.59
C THR A 28 36.15 -10.90 12.18
N PRO A 29 36.65 -10.36 13.28
CA PRO A 29 36.18 -9.07 13.78
C PRO A 29 36.81 -7.96 12.92
N LEU A 30 36.00 -7.33 12.08
CA LEU A 30 36.33 -6.09 11.41
C LEU A 30 36.18 -4.94 12.42
N ILE A 31 37.30 -4.55 13.01
CA ILE A 31 37.40 -3.34 13.83
C ILE A 31 37.32 -2.15 12.87
N VAL A 32 36.15 -1.56 12.73
CA VAL A 32 36.00 -0.27 12.06
C VAL A 32 36.24 0.82 13.10
N THR A 33 37.43 1.39 13.05
CA THR A 33 37.78 2.57 13.84
C THR A 33 37.11 3.79 13.19
N VAL A 34 36.01 4.24 13.77
CA VAL A 34 35.38 5.49 13.38
C VAL A 34 36.10 6.62 14.12
N VAL A 35 36.94 7.36 13.40
CA VAL A 35 37.50 8.62 13.87
C VAL A 35 36.43 9.70 13.72
N VAL A 36 35.80 10.06 14.82
CA VAL A 36 34.89 11.20 14.89
C VAL A 36 35.74 12.45 15.06
N ALA A 37 35.93 13.20 13.99
CA ALA A 37 36.49 14.54 14.06
C ALA A 37 35.37 15.52 14.50
N VAL A 38 35.40 15.92 15.76
CA VAL A 38 34.56 17.00 16.29
C VAL A 38 35.15 18.33 15.87
N LEU A 39 34.60 18.96 14.84
CA LEU A 39 34.89 20.33 14.48
C LEU A 39 33.90 21.25 15.21
N VAL A 40 34.35 21.82 16.32
CA VAL A 40 33.66 22.90 17.03
C VAL A 40 33.92 24.19 16.28
N CYS A 41 32.97 24.60 15.43
CA CYS A 41 32.95 25.97 14.91
C CYS A 41 32.10 26.85 15.85
N ALA A 42 32.81 27.53 16.77
CA ALA A 42 32.24 28.65 17.50
C ALA A 42 32.11 29.86 16.53
N GLY A 43 30.90 30.10 16.02
CA GLY A 43 30.56 31.26 15.23
C GLY A 43 29.32 31.91 15.83
N GLY A 44 29.55 32.89 16.69
CA GLY A 44 28.48 33.73 17.26
C GLY A 44 27.86 34.60 16.16
N LEU A 45 26.57 34.45 15.96
CA LEU A 45 25.74 35.41 15.23
C LEU A 45 24.72 35.96 16.22
N THR A 46 25.05 37.14 16.77
CA THR A 46 24.14 38.01 17.49
C THR A 46 23.09 38.53 16.52
N PHE A 47 21.88 37.98 16.60
CA PHE A 47 20.72 38.47 15.86
C PHE A 47 20.11 39.64 16.66
N THR A 48 20.42 40.86 16.24
CA THR A 48 19.79 42.10 16.78
C THR A 48 18.35 42.17 16.29
N MET A 49 17.41 42.03 17.23
CA MET A 49 15.99 42.30 17.02
C MET A 49 15.80 43.81 16.79
N LEU A 50 15.62 44.21 15.54
CA LEU A 50 15.11 45.58 15.25
C LEU A 50 13.59 45.55 15.47
N ASN A 51 13.22 46.20 16.57
CA ASN A 51 11.86 46.45 16.97
C ASN A 51 11.35 47.68 16.18
N THR A 52 10.71 47.51 15.05
CA THR A 52 10.04 48.60 14.34
C THR A 52 8.64 48.78 14.90
N ARG A 53 8.51 49.84 15.73
CA ARG A 53 7.22 50.40 16.15
C ARG A 53 6.48 50.91 14.90
N ALA A 54 5.37 50.28 14.56
CA ALA A 54 4.43 50.85 13.59
C ALA A 54 3.60 51.93 14.26
N THR A 55 3.80 53.16 13.82
CA THR A 55 3.00 54.34 14.16
C THR A 55 1.61 54.20 13.53
N ALA A 56 0.60 54.22 14.35
CA ALA A 56 -0.79 54.26 13.89
C ALA A 56 -1.08 55.63 13.29
N THR A 57 -1.24 55.73 11.99
CA THR A 57 -1.75 56.90 11.30
C THR A 57 -3.26 56.74 11.14
N THR A 58 -3.99 57.57 11.88
CA THR A 58 -5.43 57.74 11.74
C THR A 58 -5.71 58.42 10.41
N MET A 59 -6.31 57.69 9.46
CA MET A 59 -6.79 58.30 8.22
C MET A 59 -8.31 58.34 8.20
N THR A 60 -8.76 59.54 8.03
CA THR A 60 -10.10 60.06 7.86
C THR A 60 -10.85 59.35 6.72
N LEU A 61 -12.10 59.02 7.01
CA LEU A 61 -13.07 58.43 6.09
C LEU A 61 -13.49 59.46 5.02
N PRO A 62 -13.36 59.20 3.72
CA PRO A 62 -14.13 59.88 2.71
C PRO A 62 -15.36 59.06 2.30
N THR A 63 -16.44 59.78 2.25
CA THR A 63 -17.78 59.50 1.77
C THR A 63 -17.80 58.70 0.44
N ALA A 64 -18.66 57.70 0.39
CA ALA A 64 -18.93 56.83 -0.78
C ALA A 64 -19.45 57.58 -1.99
N PRO A 65 -19.12 57.16 -3.19
CA PRO A 65 -20.06 57.19 -4.32
C PRO A 65 -20.54 55.78 -4.69
N SER A 66 -21.82 55.79 -4.90
CA SER A 66 -22.71 54.79 -5.43
C SER A 66 -22.16 53.92 -6.57
N ALA A 67 -22.44 52.61 -6.45
CA ALA A 67 -22.78 51.65 -7.47
C ALA A 67 -21.92 51.56 -8.76
N ALA A 68 -20.95 50.67 -8.72
CA ALA A 68 -20.65 49.89 -9.91
C ALA A 68 -20.90 48.42 -9.56
N ARG A 69 -21.89 47.80 -10.21
CA ARG A 69 -22.07 46.35 -10.21
C ARG A 69 -20.83 45.74 -10.82
N THR A 70 -19.92 45.35 -9.98
CA THR A 70 -18.81 44.50 -10.40
C THR A 70 -19.40 43.17 -10.82
N ALA A 71 -19.31 42.86 -12.11
CA ALA A 71 -19.63 41.56 -12.64
C ALA A 71 -18.94 40.47 -11.81
N VAL A 72 -19.72 39.61 -11.21
CA VAL A 72 -19.24 38.38 -10.59
C VAL A 72 -18.40 37.69 -11.65
N PRO A 73 -17.10 37.41 -11.39
CA PRO A 73 -16.35 36.57 -12.34
C PRO A 73 -17.10 35.27 -12.46
N SER A 74 -17.55 35.00 -13.69
CA SER A 74 -18.13 33.73 -14.10
C SER A 74 -17.27 32.61 -13.50
N ALA A 75 -17.91 31.72 -12.75
CA ALA A 75 -17.26 30.58 -12.14
C ALA A 75 -16.32 29.97 -13.18
N ALA A 76 -15.01 30.10 -12.90
CA ALA A 76 -14.00 29.41 -13.67
C ALA A 76 -14.45 27.96 -13.75
N SER A 77 -14.61 27.45 -14.95
CA SER A 77 -14.91 26.07 -15.26
C SER A 77 -13.98 25.22 -14.42
N VAL A 78 -14.48 24.67 -13.32
CA VAL A 78 -13.78 23.65 -12.54
C VAL A 78 -13.62 22.54 -13.55
N ALA A 79 -12.41 22.35 -14.05
CA ALA A 79 -12.10 21.22 -14.93
C ALA A 79 -12.64 19.99 -14.22
N ALA A 80 -13.64 19.35 -14.82
CA ALA A 80 -14.27 18.18 -14.26
C ALA A 80 -13.15 17.15 -14.04
N PHE A 81 -12.81 16.94 -12.78
CA PHE A 81 -11.82 15.93 -12.41
C PHE A 81 -12.46 14.59 -12.78
N SER A 82 -11.97 14.00 -13.87
CA SER A 82 -12.42 12.66 -14.25
C SER A 82 -12.02 11.70 -13.15
N ALA A 83 -12.98 11.02 -12.54
CA ALA A 83 -12.71 9.99 -11.56
C ALA A 83 -11.75 8.94 -12.14
N PRO A 84 -10.84 8.39 -11.33
CA PRO A 84 -9.97 7.30 -11.73
C PRO A 84 -10.81 6.14 -12.30
N LYS A 85 -10.32 5.54 -13.39
CA LYS A 85 -10.99 4.42 -14.06
C LYS A 85 -10.12 3.19 -14.00
N TRP A 86 -10.77 2.03 -14.00
CA TRP A 86 -10.10 0.76 -14.12
C TRP A 86 -9.27 0.69 -15.41
N SER A 87 -7.99 0.36 -15.27
CA SER A 87 -7.04 0.21 -16.37
C SER A 87 -6.63 -1.26 -16.52
N HIS A 88 -6.70 -1.76 -17.75
CA HIS A 88 -6.14 -3.06 -18.11
C HIS A 88 -4.76 -2.91 -18.74
N ALA A 89 -4.52 -1.84 -19.48
CA ALA A 89 -3.30 -1.64 -20.24
C ALA A 89 -2.05 -1.56 -19.34
N HIS A 90 -2.12 -0.83 -18.23
CA HIS A 90 -1.02 -0.68 -17.30
C HIS A 90 -0.90 -1.88 -16.33
N ALA A 91 -2.03 -2.55 -16.08
CA ALA A 91 -2.09 -3.71 -15.19
C ALA A 91 -1.36 -4.94 -15.72
N TYR A 92 -0.90 -4.91 -16.97
CA TYR A 92 -0.17 -6.00 -17.59
C TYR A 92 1.08 -6.43 -16.79
N ARG A 93 1.75 -5.50 -16.15
CA ARG A 93 2.89 -5.74 -15.25
C ARG A 93 2.61 -6.75 -14.14
N TRP A 94 1.36 -6.82 -13.68
CA TRP A 94 0.96 -7.70 -12.59
C TRP A 94 0.77 -9.16 -12.96
N VAL A 95 0.81 -9.50 -14.24
CA VAL A 95 0.57 -10.86 -14.74
C VAL A 95 1.72 -11.43 -15.58
N SER A 96 2.77 -10.64 -15.87
CA SER A 96 4.05 -11.08 -16.47
C SER A 96 3.90 -12.06 -17.64
N ASN A 97 3.09 -11.75 -18.66
CA ASN A 97 2.90 -12.58 -19.87
C ASN A 97 2.42 -14.01 -19.63
N ARG A 98 1.89 -14.34 -18.47
CA ARG A 98 1.41 -15.70 -18.21
C ARG A 98 0.11 -15.98 -18.97
N PRO A 99 0.00 -17.15 -19.62
CA PRO A 99 -1.23 -17.51 -20.32
C PRO A 99 -2.40 -17.62 -19.33
N ARG A 100 -3.59 -17.23 -19.77
CA ARG A 100 -4.81 -17.24 -18.94
C ARG A 100 -4.67 -16.41 -17.67
N SER A 101 -4.02 -15.28 -17.79
CA SER A 101 -3.90 -14.29 -16.70
C SER A 101 -4.48 -12.98 -17.17
N VAL A 102 -5.09 -12.25 -16.24
CA VAL A 102 -5.62 -10.92 -16.46
C VAL A 102 -5.46 -10.11 -15.19
N ALA A 103 -5.21 -8.83 -15.34
CA ALA A 103 -5.18 -7.89 -14.22
C ALA A 103 -5.87 -6.58 -14.59
N PHE A 104 -6.41 -5.93 -13.60
CA PHE A 104 -6.97 -4.58 -13.66
C PHE A 104 -6.46 -3.81 -12.45
N GLU A 105 -6.16 -2.54 -12.67
CA GLU A 105 -5.73 -1.62 -11.63
C GLU A 105 -6.61 -0.38 -11.60
N LEU A 106 -6.81 0.17 -10.42
CA LEU A 106 -7.55 1.39 -10.17
C LEU A 106 -6.72 2.30 -9.28
N GLU A 107 -6.45 3.52 -9.73
CA GLU A 107 -5.74 4.51 -8.92
C GLU A 107 -6.62 5.03 -7.79
N SER A 108 -6.03 5.28 -6.64
CA SER A 108 -6.69 6.01 -5.56
C SER A 108 -6.96 7.46 -5.97
N ILE A 109 -7.98 8.05 -5.38
CA ILE A 109 -8.31 9.47 -5.57
C ILE A 109 -7.20 10.34 -4.96
N GLU A 110 -6.81 10.03 -3.74
CA GLU A 110 -5.80 10.78 -3.01
C GLU A 110 -4.39 10.24 -3.26
N ARG A 111 -3.42 11.11 -3.02
CA ARG A 111 -2.01 10.77 -2.93
C ARG A 111 -1.59 10.74 -1.46
N VAL A 112 -0.68 9.84 -1.13
CA VAL A 112 -0.15 9.66 0.22
C VAL A 112 1.26 10.26 0.28
N PRO A 113 1.53 11.23 1.15
CA PRO A 113 2.89 11.70 1.38
C PRO A 113 3.69 10.65 2.14
N VAL A 114 4.87 10.30 1.62
CA VAL A 114 5.80 9.34 2.22
C VAL A 114 7.19 9.96 2.21
N TRP A 115 7.71 10.33 3.35
CA TRP A 115 9.01 11.01 3.48
C TRP A 115 9.15 12.23 2.56
N THR A 116 9.99 12.11 1.51
CA THR A 116 10.27 13.18 0.55
C THR A 116 9.49 13.04 -0.76
N THR A 117 8.64 12.05 -0.86
CA THR A 117 7.87 11.74 -2.08
C THR A 117 6.38 11.63 -1.78
N THR A 118 5.62 11.49 -2.83
CA THR A 118 4.16 11.27 -2.76
C THR A 118 3.82 10.10 -3.66
N VAL A 119 3.18 9.10 -3.10
CA VAL A 119 2.74 7.89 -3.83
C VAL A 119 1.24 7.94 -4.11
N ARG A 120 0.80 7.18 -5.09
CA ARG A 120 -0.62 7.00 -5.39
C ARG A 120 -0.95 5.51 -5.35
N PRO A 121 -1.52 5.00 -4.25
CA PRO A 121 -1.88 3.60 -4.13
C PRO A 121 -2.80 3.12 -5.26
N LEU A 122 -2.60 1.87 -5.67
CA LEU A 122 -3.38 1.20 -6.71
C LEU A 122 -4.12 0.01 -6.11
N LEU A 123 -5.42 -0.07 -6.33
CA LEU A 123 -6.19 -1.28 -6.07
C LEU A 123 -6.06 -2.20 -7.27
N VAL A 124 -5.56 -3.41 -7.06
CA VAL A 124 -5.31 -4.38 -8.13
C VAL A 124 -6.17 -5.62 -7.91
N VAL A 125 -6.87 -6.04 -8.96
CA VAL A 125 -7.59 -7.31 -9.01
C VAL A 125 -7.02 -8.11 -10.17
N ARG A 126 -6.49 -9.30 -9.89
CA ARG A 126 -5.89 -10.13 -10.93
C ARG A 126 -6.27 -11.60 -10.83
N CYS A 127 -6.22 -12.26 -11.96
CA CYS A 127 -6.12 -13.69 -12.05
C CYS A 127 -4.69 -14.07 -12.43
N LEU A 128 -4.01 -14.79 -11.57
CA LEU A 128 -2.67 -15.29 -11.81
C LEU A 128 -2.61 -16.78 -11.48
N SER A 129 -2.20 -17.60 -12.44
CA SER A 129 -2.10 -19.06 -12.25
C SER A 129 -3.40 -19.71 -11.70
N ARG A 130 -4.55 -19.25 -12.20
CA ARG A 130 -5.91 -19.68 -11.77
C ARG A 130 -6.29 -19.27 -10.34
N LYS A 131 -5.53 -18.41 -9.72
CA LYS A 131 -5.82 -17.84 -8.41
C LYS A 131 -6.26 -16.39 -8.56
N THR A 132 -7.41 -16.05 -8.00
CA THR A 132 -7.83 -14.67 -7.87
C THR A 132 -7.05 -14.03 -6.73
N GLU A 133 -6.39 -12.93 -7.01
CA GLU A 133 -5.67 -12.14 -6.03
C GLU A 133 -6.16 -10.70 -6.09
N LEU A 134 -6.28 -10.11 -4.91
CA LEU A 134 -6.64 -8.71 -4.72
C LEU A 134 -5.67 -8.12 -3.71
N PHE A 135 -5.08 -6.98 -4.06
CA PHE A 135 -4.13 -6.29 -3.21
C PHE A 135 -4.15 -4.78 -3.46
N VAL A 136 -3.63 -4.03 -2.53
CA VAL A 136 -3.34 -2.62 -2.71
C VAL A 136 -1.83 -2.46 -2.85
N TYR A 137 -1.39 -2.01 -4.02
CA TYR A 137 -0.01 -1.61 -4.27
C TYR A 137 0.19 -0.22 -3.67
N THR A 138 1.01 -0.13 -2.65
CA THR A 138 1.19 1.07 -1.84
C THR A 138 2.39 1.91 -2.26
N GLU A 139 3.27 1.37 -3.11
CA GLU A 139 4.56 1.96 -3.51
C GLU A 139 5.48 2.28 -2.33
N THR A 140 5.18 1.78 -1.15
CA THR A 140 5.95 1.98 0.08
C THR A 140 5.69 0.83 1.02
N ALA A 141 6.70 0.50 1.83
CA ALA A 141 6.52 -0.48 2.88
C ALA A 141 5.49 -0.01 3.91
N ALA A 142 4.71 -0.94 4.43
CA ALA A 142 3.86 -0.68 5.57
C ALA A 142 4.69 -0.63 6.86
N ARG A 143 4.12 -0.03 7.91
CA ARG A 143 4.76 0.02 9.23
C ARG A 143 4.91 -1.37 9.79
N ILE A 144 6.13 -1.69 10.27
CA ILE A 144 6.42 -2.93 10.99
C ILE A 144 5.56 -2.99 12.26
N GLU A 145 4.88 -4.10 12.45
CA GLU A 145 4.09 -4.42 13.64
C GLU A 145 4.73 -5.61 14.38
N SER A 146 4.16 -6.04 15.48
CA SER A 146 4.69 -7.16 16.27
C SER A 146 4.72 -8.49 15.53
N ASP A 147 3.95 -8.58 14.46
CA ASP A 147 3.88 -9.66 13.50
C ASP A 147 4.34 -9.06 12.17
N ASP A 148 5.59 -9.29 11.81
CA ASP A 148 6.24 -8.66 10.66
C ASP A 148 5.66 -9.08 9.30
N GLU A 149 4.88 -10.18 9.27
CA GLU A 149 4.30 -10.73 8.05
C GLU A 149 2.93 -10.12 7.72
N ASN A 150 2.28 -9.48 8.70
CA ASN A 150 0.94 -8.93 8.51
C ASN A 150 0.82 -7.52 9.06
N HIS A 151 0.14 -6.68 8.31
CA HIS A 151 -0.07 -5.26 8.62
C HIS A 151 -1.55 -4.96 8.86
N THR A 152 -1.82 -4.06 9.80
CA THR A 152 -3.17 -3.62 10.09
C THR A 152 -3.67 -2.70 8.98
N VAL A 153 -4.80 -3.06 8.37
CA VAL A 153 -5.52 -2.23 7.39
C VAL A 153 -6.95 -1.98 7.82
N GLY A 154 -7.49 -0.85 7.41
CA GLY A 154 -8.89 -0.50 7.60
C GLY A 154 -9.63 -0.48 6.27
N LEU A 155 -10.81 -1.07 6.22
CA LEU A 155 -11.69 -1.11 5.05
C LEU A 155 -13.06 -0.58 5.40
N ALA A 156 -13.54 0.42 4.67
CA ALA A 156 -14.93 0.84 4.74
C ALA A 156 -15.50 0.93 3.32
N PHE A 157 -16.69 0.37 3.12
CA PHE A 157 -17.38 0.39 1.84
C PHE A 157 -18.54 1.35 1.91
N ASP A 158 -18.65 2.22 0.92
CA ASP A 158 -19.66 3.26 0.86
C ASP A 158 -19.71 4.05 2.19
N ASP A 159 -20.87 4.19 2.80
CA ASP A 159 -21.06 4.86 4.10
C ASP A 159 -21.06 3.87 5.29
N GLY A 160 -20.62 2.63 5.06
CA GLY A 160 -20.60 1.58 6.07
C GLY A 160 -19.49 1.76 7.11
N PRO A 161 -19.58 1.01 8.21
CA PRO A 161 -18.55 1.03 9.25
C PRO A 161 -17.24 0.46 8.74
N GLN A 162 -16.13 0.98 9.29
CA GLN A 162 -14.81 0.46 9.00
C GLN A 162 -14.59 -0.90 9.67
N SER A 163 -14.19 -1.89 8.91
CA SER A 163 -13.59 -3.14 9.40
C SER A 163 -12.08 -3.02 9.48
N VAL A 164 -11.48 -3.74 10.43
CA VAL A 164 -10.03 -3.83 10.59
C VAL A 164 -9.60 -5.25 10.26
N GLU A 165 -8.62 -5.39 9.39
CA GLU A 165 -8.12 -6.67 8.91
C GLU A 165 -6.59 -6.72 9.02
N ARG A 166 -6.02 -7.94 8.95
CA ARG A 166 -4.58 -8.18 8.91
C ARG A 166 -4.20 -8.70 7.54
N TRP A 167 -3.40 -7.92 6.81
CA TRP A 167 -3.00 -8.24 5.45
C TRP A 167 -1.50 -8.51 5.36
N PRO A 168 -1.05 -9.63 4.76
CA PRO A 168 0.35 -9.85 4.44
C PRO A 168 0.84 -8.87 3.37
N ASP A 169 2.11 -8.55 3.42
CA ASP A 169 2.77 -7.75 2.39
C ASP A 169 3.34 -8.62 1.24
N SER A 170 3.83 -7.94 0.21
CA SER A 170 4.60 -8.54 -0.87
C SER A 170 6.05 -8.84 -0.43
N GLU A 171 6.78 -9.63 -1.22
CA GLU A 171 8.21 -9.87 -1.01
C GLU A 171 9.03 -8.58 -1.08
N GLU A 172 8.59 -7.63 -1.90
CA GLU A 172 9.21 -6.31 -2.05
C GLU A 172 8.72 -5.30 -1.02
N HIS A 173 7.78 -5.67 -0.15
CA HIS A 173 7.17 -4.83 0.89
C HIS A 173 6.47 -3.56 0.36
N ASP A 174 5.97 -3.59 -0.87
CA ASP A 174 5.34 -2.45 -1.54
C ASP A 174 3.84 -2.66 -1.85
N ALA A 175 3.29 -3.79 -1.44
CA ALA A 175 1.88 -4.14 -1.63
C ALA A 175 1.32 -4.93 -0.44
N LEU A 176 0.03 -4.76 -0.16
CA LEU A 176 -0.71 -5.46 0.89
C LEU A 176 -1.79 -6.33 0.26
N PHE A 177 -1.76 -7.64 0.53
CA PHE A 177 -2.62 -8.64 -0.09
C PHE A 177 -3.83 -8.96 0.78
N ALA A 178 -5.03 -8.97 0.19
CA ALA A 178 -6.23 -9.41 0.89
C ALA A 178 -6.17 -10.92 1.20
N PRO A 179 -6.33 -11.34 2.47
CA PRO A 179 -6.30 -12.74 2.86
C PRO A 179 -7.40 -13.57 2.16
N ASP A 180 -8.59 -13.00 2.03
CA ASP A 180 -9.67 -13.57 1.23
C ASP A 180 -10.00 -12.68 0.03
N SER A 181 -9.16 -12.79 -1.00
CA SER A 181 -9.32 -12.04 -2.24
C SER A 181 -10.64 -12.30 -2.96
N VAL A 182 -11.25 -13.48 -2.82
CA VAL A 182 -12.51 -13.83 -3.50
C VAL A 182 -13.70 -13.15 -2.81
N ALA A 183 -13.74 -13.21 -1.48
CA ALA A 183 -14.77 -12.52 -0.71
C ALA A 183 -14.67 -11.00 -0.90
N LEU A 184 -13.46 -10.45 -0.83
CA LEU A 184 -13.25 -9.00 -1.02
C LEU A 184 -13.61 -8.56 -2.43
N ALA A 185 -13.24 -9.31 -3.48
CA ALA A 185 -13.65 -9.02 -4.85
C ALA A 185 -15.17 -9.01 -5.01
N THR A 186 -15.88 -9.88 -4.28
CA THR A 186 -17.35 -9.88 -4.28
C THR A 186 -17.93 -8.60 -3.65
N ARG A 187 -17.33 -8.13 -2.55
CA ARG A 187 -17.73 -6.87 -1.90
C ARG A 187 -17.46 -5.67 -2.81
N ILE A 188 -16.29 -5.62 -3.44
CA ILE A 188 -15.91 -4.57 -4.40
C ILE A 188 -16.88 -4.50 -5.56
N ALA A 189 -17.31 -5.64 -6.12
CA ALA A 189 -18.24 -5.69 -7.24
C ALA A 189 -19.63 -5.16 -6.92
N SER A 190 -20.00 -5.04 -5.64
CA SER A 190 -21.31 -4.58 -5.19
C SER A 190 -21.31 -3.21 -4.52
N ALA A 191 -20.15 -2.58 -4.36
CA ALA A 191 -19.98 -1.27 -3.74
C ALA A 191 -19.63 -0.19 -4.76
N HIS A 192 -19.83 1.06 -4.39
CA HIS A 192 -19.45 2.22 -5.21
C HIS A 192 -18.13 2.83 -4.77
N HIS A 193 -17.80 2.76 -3.51
CA HIS A 193 -16.58 3.33 -2.94
C HIS A 193 -15.91 2.37 -1.96
N LEU A 194 -14.59 2.38 -1.97
CA LEU A 194 -13.77 1.74 -0.96
C LEU A 194 -12.87 2.79 -0.33
N LYS A 195 -12.96 2.93 0.99
CA LYS A 195 -12.00 3.66 1.80
C LYS A 195 -11.01 2.64 2.38
N PHE A 196 -9.74 2.82 2.04
CA PHE A 196 -8.63 1.97 2.48
C PHE A 196 -7.70 2.75 3.37
N THR A 197 -7.42 2.24 4.57
CA THR A 197 -6.53 2.86 5.54
C THR A 197 -5.36 1.93 5.81
N PHE A 198 -4.14 2.44 5.77
CA PHE A 198 -2.92 1.73 6.15
C PHE A 198 -1.94 2.70 6.79
N THR A 199 -0.89 2.19 7.41
CA THR A 199 0.17 3.03 7.95
C THR A 199 1.46 2.79 7.17
N PRO A 200 1.94 3.75 6.36
CA PRO A 200 3.23 3.64 5.71
C PRO A 200 4.37 3.56 6.73
N HIS A 201 5.48 2.96 6.33
CA HIS A 201 6.68 2.91 7.17
C HIS A 201 7.16 4.31 7.52
N ASN A 202 7.42 4.55 8.80
CA ASN A 202 7.85 5.85 9.36
C ASN A 202 6.94 7.05 9.01
N ALA A 203 5.64 6.81 8.80
CA ALA A 203 4.65 7.85 8.54
C ALA A 203 3.42 7.70 9.43
N GLN A 204 2.52 8.67 9.36
CA GLN A 204 1.22 8.60 10.02
C GLN A 204 0.26 7.71 9.21
N PRO A 205 -0.78 7.15 9.86
CA PRO A 205 -1.84 6.43 9.15
C PRO A 205 -2.40 7.29 7.99
N ALA A 206 -2.53 6.67 6.84
CA ALA A 206 -3.06 7.29 5.64
C ALA A 206 -4.35 6.57 5.20
N THR A 207 -5.31 7.35 4.72
CA THR A 207 -6.56 6.84 4.17
C THR A 207 -6.68 7.31 2.73
N VAL A 208 -7.00 6.41 1.83
CA VAL A 208 -7.27 6.68 0.42
C VAL A 208 -8.63 6.14 0.01
N ASN A 209 -9.24 6.77 -0.97
CA ASN A 209 -10.53 6.35 -1.52
C ASN A 209 -10.33 5.83 -2.95
N PHE A 210 -11.10 4.80 -3.28
CA PHE A 210 -11.21 4.24 -4.63
C PHE A 210 -12.66 4.36 -5.11
N ASP A 211 -12.85 4.89 -6.31
CA ASP A 211 -14.14 4.91 -7.01
C ASP A 211 -14.33 3.57 -7.72
N LEU A 212 -15.17 2.72 -7.19
CA LEU A 212 -15.35 1.34 -7.65
C LEU A 212 -16.27 1.19 -8.87
N ASN A 213 -16.70 2.27 -9.49
CA ASN A 213 -17.55 2.19 -10.67
C ASN A 213 -16.92 1.30 -11.76
N GLY A 214 -17.66 0.30 -12.24
CA GLY A 214 -17.18 -0.71 -13.21
C GLY A 214 -16.43 -1.90 -12.58
N ALA A 215 -16.37 -1.98 -11.26
CA ALA A 215 -15.72 -3.10 -10.57
C ALA A 215 -16.44 -4.44 -10.80
N ASP A 216 -17.73 -4.44 -10.99
CA ASP A 216 -18.54 -5.61 -11.31
C ASP A 216 -18.08 -6.30 -12.60
N GLU A 217 -17.85 -5.52 -13.67
CA GLU A 217 -17.33 -6.00 -14.96
C GLU A 217 -15.89 -6.53 -14.82
N VAL A 218 -15.05 -5.82 -14.05
CA VAL A 218 -13.68 -6.21 -13.75
C VAL A 218 -13.65 -7.56 -13.03
N VAL A 219 -14.40 -7.69 -11.95
CA VAL A 219 -14.47 -8.92 -11.16
C VAL A 219 -15.05 -10.08 -11.96
N ALA A 220 -16.07 -9.83 -12.79
CA ALA A 220 -16.62 -10.85 -13.68
C ALA A 220 -15.57 -11.37 -14.68
N ASN A 221 -14.76 -10.46 -15.26
CA ASN A 221 -13.68 -10.81 -16.19
C ASN A 221 -12.59 -11.65 -15.50
N VAL A 222 -12.14 -11.21 -14.31
CA VAL A 222 -11.15 -11.93 -13.51
C VAL A 222 -11.66 -13.34 -13.15
N ARG A 223 -12.90 -13.46 -12.68
CA ARG A 223 -13.53 -14.76 -12.38
C ARG A 223 -13.60 -15.67 -13.59
N LYS A 224 -14.02 -15.16 -14.75
CA LYS A 224 -14.06 -15.91 -16.01
C LYS A 224 -12.68 -16.44 -16.38
N THR A 225 -11.64 -15.62 -16.26
CA THR A 225 -10.27 -16.00 -16.58
C THR A 225 -9.69 -17.01 -15.59
N CYS A 226 -10.03 -16.88 -14.31
CA CYS A 226 -9.57 -17.81 -13.25
C CYS A 226 -10.27 -19.19 -13.28
N GLY A 227 -11.18 -19.41 -14.20
CA GLY A 227 -11.85 -20.70 -14.39
C GLY A 227 -13.08 -20.87 -13.54
N GLY A 228 -13.76 -19.76 -13.24
CA GLY A 228 -15.12 -19.81 -12.73
C GLY A 228 -16.03 -20.43 -13.77
N ARG A 229 -16.58 -21.61 -13.45
CA ARG A 229 -17.69 -22.22 -14.17
C ARG A 229 -18.99 -21.51 -13.79
#